data_51e61ac98679ef1714172ac6fbf61aa2
#
_entry.id   51e61ac98679ef1714172ac6fbf61aa2
#
_cell.length_a   1.000
_cell.length_b   1.000
_cell.length_c   1.000
_cell.angle_alpha   90.00
_cell.angle_beta   90.00
_cell.angle_gamma   90.00
#
_symmetry.space_group_name_H-M   'P 1'
#
loop_
_entity.id
_entity.type
_entity.pdbx_description
1 polymer ?
#
loop_
_entity_poly.entity_id
_entity_poly.type
_entity_poly.pdbx_seq_one_letter_code
_entity_poly.pdbx_strand_id
1 'polypeptide(L)'
;MNVGFAMCGSFCTFSRIFPVMELLSRDYWVTPIFSDAAFSTDTRFGNASEHIALAEEICGVPPIHTIVQAEPIGPKKLFDILVIAPCTGNTLAKLSHGIADGPVTMAAKSHLRNGRPVLIAVSTNDALNTAAENIGRLMAKKHYYFVPFRQDDPQNKPYSMVADFCQIPQALEAALDGRQIQPVIL
;
A
#
# COMPACT_ATOMS: atom_id res chain seq x y z
N MET A 1 -9.84 -6.24 14.53
CA MET A 1 -9.34 -4.99 13.96
C MET A 1 -9.50 -5.02 12.45
N ASN A 2 -9.85 -3.90 11.84
CA ASN A 2 -10.14 -3.82 10.41
C ASN A 2 -8.97 -3.17 9.66
N VAL A 3 -8.45 -3.85 8.66
CA VAL A 3 -7.30 -3.42 7.84
C VAL A 3 -7.76 -3.22 6.39
N GLY A 4 -7.57 -2.02 5.85
CA GLY A 4 -7.63 -1.82 4.41
C GLY A 4 -6.28 -2.18 3.79
N PHE A 5 -6.24 -3.07 2.81
CA PHE A 5 -5.00 -3.49 2.16
C PHE A 5 -5.02 -3.12 0.68
N ALA A 6 -4.30 -2.07 0.34
CA ALA A 6 -4.32 -1.46 -0.99
C ALA A 6 -3.15 -1.92 -1.85
N MET A 7 -3.43 -2.41 -3.06
CA MET A 7 -2.46 -2.90 -4.04
C MET A 7 -2.36 -1.95 -5.24
N CYS A 8 -1.12 -1.54 -5.54
CA CYS A 8 -0.81 -0.72 -6.71
C CYS A 8 -0.01 -1.51 -7.76
N GLY A 9 0.16 -0.96 -8.95
CA GLY A 9 0.69 -1.63 -10.13
C GLY A 9 2.20 -1.99 -10.12
N SER A 10 2.77 -2.39 -8.99
CA SER A 10 4.10 -3.01 -8.93
C SER A 10 3.97 -4.53 -9.03
N PHE A 11 3.48 -4.99 -10.19
CA PHE A 11 3.07 -6.38 -10.45
C PHE A 11 4.13 -7.44 -10.13
N CYS A 12 5.41 -7.13 -10.36
CA CYS A 12 6.52 -8.05 -10.09
C CYS A 12 6.67 -8.42 -8.60
N THR A 13 6.00 -7.70 -7.70
CA THR A 13 6.05 -7.95 -6.26
C THR A 13 4.81 -8.67 -5.72
N PHE A 14 3.78 -8.89 -6.53
CA PHE A 14 2.52 -9.49 -6.09
C PHE A 14 2.69 -10.88 -5.47
N SER A 15 3.58 -11.71 -6.04
CA SER A 15 3.90 -13.03 -5.47
C SER A 15 4.48 -12.99 -4.04
N ARG A 16 5.04 -11.83 -3.64
CA ARG A 16 5.55 -11.59 -2.28
C ARG A 16 4.51 -10.92 -1.38
N ILE A 17 3.52 -10.25 -1.97
CA ILE A 17 2.48 -9.50 -1.25
C ILE A 17 1.33 -10.41 -0.83
N PHE A 18 0.84 -11.30 -1.69
CA PHE A 18 -0.28 -12.18 -1.35
C PHE A 18 -0.02 -13.04 -0.10
N PRO A 19 1.17 -13.64 0.11
CA PRO A 19 1.46 -14.34 1.36
C PRO A 19 1.39 -13.46 2.60
N VAL A 20 1.73 -12.17 2.48
CA VAL A 20 1.60 -11.21 3.60
C VAL A 20 0.14 -10.86 3.86
N MET A 21 -0.65 -10.65 2.80
CA MET A 21 -2.10 -10.44 2.92
C MET A 21 -2.78 -11.63 3.61
N GLU A 22 -2.42 -12.85 3.21
CA GLU A 22 -2.91 -14.09 3.83
C GLU A 22 -2.49 -14.20 5.30
N LEU A 23 -1.25 -13.87 5.64
CA LEU A 23 -0.79 -13.86 7.03
C LEU A 23 -1.62 -12.87 7.87
N LEU A 24 -1.86 -11.65 7.37
CA LEU A 24 -2.66 -10.66 8.07
C LEU A 24 -4.12 -11.06 8.21
N SER A 25 -4.70 -11.77 7.22
CA SER A 25 -6.09 -12.19 7.26
C SER A 25 -6.40 -13.26 8.32
N ARG A 26 -5.38 -13.89 8.92
CA ARG A 26 -5.54 -14.83 10.03
C ARG A 26 -5.91 -14.13 11.35
N ASP A 27 -5.41 -12.90 11.53
CA ASP A 27 -5.54 -12.16 12.79
C ASP A 27 -6.43 -10.92 12.66
N TYR A 28 -6.66 -10.42 11.43
CA TYR A 28 -7.38 -9.19 11.14
C TYR A 28 -8.46 -9.37 10.08
N TRP A 29 -9.47 -8.51 10.11
CA TRP A 29 -10.44 -8.39 9.02
C TRP A 29 -9.82 -7.54 7.90
N VAL A 30 -9.30 -8.19 6.87
CA VAL A 30 -8.64 -7.53 5.74
C VAL A 30 -9.63 -7.27 4.62
N THR A 31 -9.70 -6.03 4.14
CA THR A 31 -10.45 -5.66 2.93
C THR A 31 -9.47 -5.26 1.85
N PRO A 32 -9.41 -5.97 0.71
CA PRO A 32 -8.52 -5.62 -0.39
C PRO A 32 -9.02 -4.39 -1.14
N ILE A 33 -8.08 -3.54 -1.58
CA ILE A 33 -8.34 -2.35 -2.40
C ILE A 33 -7.38 -2.38 -3.58
N PHE A 34 -7.88 -2.28 -4.80
CA PHE A 34 -7.03 -2.29 -5.99
C PHE A 34 -7.00 -0.92 -6.65
N SER A 35 -5.80 -0.46 -7.03
CA SER A 35 -5.69 0.68 -7.96
C SER A 35 -6.26 0.32 -9.32
N ASP A 36 -6.64 1.32 -10.13
CA ASP A 36 -7.16 1.08 -11.48
C ASP A 36 -6.22 0.20 -12.30
N ALA A 37 -4.90 0.46 -12.24
CA ALA A 37 -3.91 -0.35 -12.94
C ALA A 37 -3.86 -1.79 -12.42
N ALA A 38 -3.87 -2.00 -11.10
CA ALA A 38 -3.82 -3.34 -10.52
C ALA A 38 -5.10 -4.15 -10.80
N PHE A 39 -6.25 -3.47 -10.93
CA PHE A 39 -7.55 -4.10 -11.17
C PHE A 39 -7.77 -4.49 -12.64
N SER A 40 -7.15 -3.76 -13.60
CA SER A 40 -7.51 -3.90 -15.02
C SER A 40 -6.38 -4.34 -15.96
N THR A 41 -5.13 -4.47 -15.45
CA THR A 41 -3.99 -4.69 -16.34
C THR A 41 -3.44 -6.11 -16.21
N ASP A 42 -3.51 -6.87 -17.32
CA ASP A 42 -2.82 -8.15 -17.45
C ASP A 42 -1.34 -7.93 -17.75
N THR A 43 -0.50 -8.72 -17.13
CA THR A 43 0.95 -8.62 -17.28
C THR A 43 1.59 -10.02 -17.36
N ARG A 44 2.90 -10.06 -17.66
CA ARG A 44 3.68 -11.31 -17.57
C ARG A 44 3.75 -11.91 -16.16
N PHE A 45 3.29 -11.18 -15.13
CA PHE A 45 3.28 -11.62 -13.73
C PHE A 45 1.91 -12.16 -13.28
N GLY A 46 0.97 -12.30 -14.18
CA GLY A 46 -0.39 -12.81 -13.98
C GLY A 46 -1.46 -11.89 -14.56
N ASN A 47 -2.64 -12.42 -14.64
CA ASN A 47 -3.82 -11.70 -15.12
C ASN A 47 -4.48 -10.92 -13.98
N ALA A 48 -5.07 -9.78 -14.27
CA ALA A 48 -5.78 -8.97 -13.27
C ALA A 48 -6.90 -9.77 -12.59
N SER A 49 -7.66 -10.56 -13.36
CA SER A 49 -8.74 -11.41 -12.83
C SER A 49 -8.26 -12.47 -11.83
N GLU A 50 -7.09 -13.07 -12.07
CA GLU A 50 -6.48 -14.05 -11.15
C GLU A 50 -6.06 -13.39 -9.84
N HIS A 51 -5.45 -12.21 -9.91
CA HIS A 51 -5.06 -11.45 -8.72
C HIS A 51 -6.27 -11.00 -7.90
N ILE A 52 -7.36 -10.60 -8.56
CA ILE A 52 -8.62 -10.23 -7.91
C ILE A 52 -9.22 -11.43 -7.20
N ALA A 53 -9.35 -12.57 -7.90
CA ALA A 53 -9.91 -13.80 -7.35
C ALA A 53 -9.09 -14.28 -6.13
N LEU A 54 -7.76 -14.25 -6.21
CA LEU A 54 -6.89 -14.64 -5.11
C LEU A 54 -7.05 -13.71 -3.90
N ALA A 55 -7.16 -12.39 -4.11
CA ALA A 55 -7.39 -11.44 -3.02
C ALA A 55 -8.75 -11.68 -2.35
N GLU A 56 -9.79 -11.96 -3.15
CA GLU A 56 -11.13 -12.26 -2.65
C GLU A 56 -11.15 -13.58 -1.88
N GLU A 57 -10.45 -14.62 -2.36
CA GLU A 57 -10.30 -15.90 -1.66
C GLU A 57 -9.61 -15.71 -0.30
N ILE A 58 -8.51 -14.97 -0.25
CA ILE A 58 -7.75 -14.70 0.99
C ILE A 58 -8.58 -13.91 2.01
N CYS A 59 -9.29 -12.88 1.56
CA CYS A 59 -9.96 -11.92 2.43
C CYS A 59 -11.43 -12.25 2.68
N GLY A 60 -12.04 -13.13 1.89
CA GLY A 60 -13.46 -13.49 1.98
C GLY A 60 -14.42 -12.38 1.56
N VAL A 61 -13.92 -11.28 0.96
CA VAL A 61 -14.72 -10.14 0.51
C VAL A 61 -14.17 -9.59 -0.81
N PRO A 62 -15.04 -9.10 -1.72
CA PRO A 62 -14.59 -8.54 -2.98
C PRO A 62 -13.78 -7.25 -2.77
N PRO A 63 -12.81 -6.95 -3.66
CA PRO A 63 -11.98 -5.77 -3.52
C PRO A 63 -12.74 -4.47 -3.82
N ILE A 64 -12.39 -3.42 -3.08
CA ILE A 64 -12.73 -2.04 -3.42
C ILE A 64 -11.86 -1.62 -4.63
N HIS A 65 -12.49 -1.18 -5.72
CA HIS A 65 -11.78 -0.84 -6.95
C HIS A 65 -12.29 0.45 -7.64
N THR A 66 -13.23 1.16 -7.00
CA THR A 66 -13.72 2.44 -7.53
C THR A 66 -13.63 3.55 -6.46
N ILE A 67 -13.58 4.79 -6.92
CA ILE A 67 -13.63 5.97 -6.04
C ILE A 67 -14.89 5.96 -5.19
N VAL A 68 -16.03 5.60 -5.79
CA VAL A 68 -17.33 5.56 -5.11
C VAL A 68 -17.35 4.55 -3.97
N GLN A 69 -16.72 3.39 -4.15
CA GLN A 69 -16.58 2.38 -3.09
C GLN A 69 -15.58 2.82 -2.00
N ALA A 70 -14.54 3.60 -2.35
CA ALA A 70 -13.52 4.04 -1.41
C ALA A 70 -13.93 5.27 -0.58
N GLU A 71 -14.80 6.13 -1.09
CA GLU A 71 -15.25 7.35 -0.40
C GLU A 71 -15.84 7.07 0.99
N PRO A 72 -16.71 6.05 1.19
CA PRO A 72 -17.31 5.74 2.49
C PRO A 72 -16.34 5.30 3.58
N ILE A 73 -15.08 4.94 3.26
CA ILE A 73 -14.06 4.52 4.22
C ILE A 73 -13.90 5.54 5.36
N GLY A 74 -13.91 6.83 5.02
CA GLY A 74 -13.78 7.91 6.00
C GLY A 74 -15.02 8.10 6.85
N PRO A 75 -16.20 8.46 6.28
CA PRO A 75 -17.43 8.69 7.02
C PRO A 75 -17.85 7.52 7.91
N LYS A 76 -17.66 6.28 7.42
CA LYS A 76 -18.02 5.05 8.14
C LYS A 76 -16.90 4.53 9.04
N LYS A 77 -15.70 5.12 9.01
CA LYS A 77 -14.52 4.68 9.77
C LYS A 77 -14.22 3.19 9.59
N LEU A 78 -14.23 2.71 8.33
CA LEU A 78 -14.21 1.29 8.02
C LEU A 78 -12.95 0.58 8.50
N PHE A 79 -11.78 1.24 8.49
CA PHE A 79 -10.49 0.64 8.84
C PHE A 79 -9.85 1.31 10.04
N ASP A 80 -9.09 0.55 10.81
CA ASP A 80 -8.23 1.06 11.88
C ASP A 80 -6.88 1.52 11.31
N ILE A 81 -6.40 0.84 10.26
CA ILE A 81 -5.21 1.18 9.50
C ILE A 81 -5.42 0.91 8.02
N LEU A 82 -4.80 1.72 7.16
CA LEU A 82 -4.70 1.47 5.72
C LEU A 82 -3.25 1.11 5.36
N VAL A 83 -3.04 -0.09 4.84
CA VAL A 83 -1.75 -0.56 4.30
C VAL A 83 -1.77 -0.37 2.79
N ILE A 84 -0.75 0.28 2.22
CA ILE A 84 -0.58 0.40 0.76
C ILE A 84 0.68 -0.40 0.38
N ALA A 85 0.47 -1.61 -0.07
CA ALA A 85 1.52 -2.59 -0.40
C ALA A 85 1.13 -3.43 -1.64
N PRO A 86 1.90 -3.34 -2.73
CA PRO A 86 3.03 -2.44 -2.96
C PRO A 86 2.57 -1.01 -3.28
N CYS A 87 3.35 0.01 -2.92
CA CYS A 87 3.10 1.41 -3.26
C CYS A 87 4.06 1.87 -4.36
N THR A 88 3.53 2.21 -5.52
CA THR A 88 4.31 2.67 -6.69
C THR A 88 4.69 4.15 -6.59
N GLY A 89 5.71 4.58 -7.36
CA GLY A 89 6.10 5.99 -7.49
C GLY A 89 4.95 6.91 -7.88
N ASN A 90 4.08 6.47 -8.80
CA ASN A 90 2.87 7.21 -9.18
C ASN A 90 1.92 7.42 -7.99
N THR A 91 1.70 6.38 -7.20
CA THR A 91 0.84 6.49 -6.00
C THR A 91 1.49 7.38 -4.93
N LEU A 92 2.81 7.25 -4.69
CA LEU A 92 3.57 8.14 -3.80
C LEU A 92 3.43 9.61 -4.21
N ALA A 93 3.57 9.91 -5.51
CA ALA A 93 3.40 11.26 -6.05
C ALA A 93 2.00 11.80 -5.78
N LYS A 94 0.96 11.04 -6.10
CA LYS A 94 -0.43 11.44 -5.85
C LYS A 94 -0.72 11.70 -4.37
N LEU A 95 -0.30 10.81 -3.48
CA LEU A 95 -0.46 10.96 -2.03
C LEU A 95 0.28 12.19 -1.49
N SER A 96 1.50 12.44 -1.96
CA SER A 96 2.31 13.58 -1.52
C SER A 96 1.68 14.93 -1.90
N HIS A 97 0.97 14.97 -3.03
CA HIS A 97 0.28 16.18 -3.54
C HIS A 97 -1.22 16.22 -3.18
N GLY A 98 -1.75 15.22 -2.48
CA GLY A 98 -3.16 15.18 -2.09
C GLY A 98 -4.12 14.89 -3.24
N ILE A 99 -3.64 14.29 -4.33
CA ILE A 99 -4.46 13.89 -5.48
C ILE A 99 -5.20 12.60 -5.14
N ALA A 100 -6.52 12.60 -5.28
CA ALA A 100 -7.39 11.48 -4.91
C ALA A 100 -8.32 11.10 -6.09
N ASP A 101 -7.71 10.74 -7.22
CA ASP A 101 -8.35 10.46 -8.51
C ASP A 101 -8.50 8.97 -8.82
N GLY A 102 -8.24 8.10 -7.84
CA GLY A 102 -8.39 6.66 -7.97
C GLY A 102 -8.74 6.01 -6.63
N PRO A 103 -9.10 4.72 -6.63
CA PRO A 103 -9.61 4.05 -5.44
C PRO A 103 -8.62 4.06 -4.26
N VAL A 104 -7.34 3.77 -4.49
CA VAL A 104 -6.31 3.75 -3.44
C VAL A 104 -6.07 5.14 -2.85
N THR A 105 -5.94 6.16 -3.69
CA THR A 105 -5.71 7.54 -3.25
C THR A 105 -6.94 8.14 -2.58
N MET A 106 -8.14 7.79 -3.03
CA MET A 106 -9.39 8.15 -2.36
C MET A 106 -9.51 7.44 -1.01
N ALA A 107 -9.18 6.15 -0.92
CA ALA A 107 -9.14 5.41 0.33
C ALA A 107 -8.22 6.08 1.35
N ALA A 108 -6.98 6.44 0.94
CA ALA A 108 -6.04 7.14 1.81
C ALA A 108 -6.57 8.50 2.28
N LYS A 109 -7.10 9.33 1.37
CA LYS A 109 -7.71 10.62 1.71
C LYS A 109 -8.86 10.47 2.70
N SER A 110 -9.79 9.55 2.42
CA SER A 110 -10.96 9.29 3.27
C SER A 110 -10.56 8.77 4.65
N HIS A 111 -9.56 7.89 4.71
CA HIS A 111 -9.06 7.31 5.95
C HIS A 111 -8.35 8.34 6.82
N LEU A 112 -7.44 9.13 6.25
CA LEU A 112 -6.65 10.16 6.93
C LEU A 112 -7.50 11.26 7.58
N ARG A 113 -8.69 11.58 7.05
CA ARG A 113 -9.58 12.57 7.68
C ARG A 113 -9.99 12.23 9.12
N ASN A 114 -9.85 10.95 9.49
CA ASN A 114 -10.12 10.46 10.85
C ASN A 114 -8.86 10.43 11.74
N GLY A 115 -7.71 10.93 11.26
CA GLY A 115 -6.44 10.87 11.98
C GLY A 115 -5.87 9.46 12.15
N ARG A 116 -6.29 8.51 11.30
CA ARG A 116 -5.87 7.11 11.37
C ARG A 116 -4.65 6.85 10.49
N PRO A 117 -3.80 5.87 10.86
CA PRO A 117 -2.51 5.62 10.21
C PRO A 117 -2.64 5.03 8.80
N VAL A 118 -1.74 5.46 7.92
CA VAL A 118 -1.49 4.87 6.60
C VAL A 118 -0.08 4.33 6.59
N LEU A 119 0.07 3.03 6.37
CA LEU A 119 1.36 2.35 6.26
C LEU A 119 1.71 2.15 4.78
N ILE A 120 2.89 2.61 4.37
CA ILE A 120 3.37 2.57 2.98
C ILE A 120 4.50 1.56 2.84
N ALA A 121 4.34 0.59 1.94
CA ALA A 121 5.38 -0.31 1.49
C ALA A 121 5.87 0.13 0.10
N VAL A 122 6.97 0.89 0.07
CA VAL A 122 7.54 1.42 -1.17
C VAL A 122 7.93 0.29 -2.12
N SER A 123 7.57 0.41 -3.38
CA SER A 123 8.03 -0.49 -4.44
C SER A 123 8.04 0.26 -5.77
N THR A 124 9.18 0.88 -6.08
CA THR A 124 9.32 1.69 -7.29
C THR A 124 10.76 1.73 -7.78
N ASN A 125 10.93 1.76 -9.10
CA ASN A 125 12.23 1.78 -9.77
C ASN A 125 12.86 3.18 -9.86
N ASP A 126 12.17 4.21 -9.39
CA ASP A 126 12.60 5.61 -9.42
C ASP A 126 12.67 6.26 -8.01
N ALA A 127 12.73 5.44 -6.96
CA ALA A 127 12.70 5.90 -5.57
C ALA A 127 13.81 6.91 -5.22
N LEU A 128 15.01 6.73 -5.75
CA LEU A 128 16.17 7.62 -5.56
C LEU A 128 16.30 8.69 -6.66
N ASN A 129 15.27 8.85 -7.50
CA ASN A 129 15.18 9.86 -8.53
C ASN A 129 13.88 10.66 -8.35
N THR A 130 12.94 10.57 -9.28
CA THR A 130 11.69 11.37 -9.28
C THR A 130 10.81 11.12 -8.05
N ALA A 131 10.77 9.90 -7.51
CA ALA A 131 9.96 9.60 -6.33
C ALA A 131 10.61 9.99 -4.99
N ALA A 132 11.90 10.34 -4.95
CA ALA A 132 12.63 10.67 -3.72
C ALA A 132 11.98 11.83 -2.94
N GLU A 133 11.63 12.90 -3.64
CA GLU A 133 10.95 14.07 -3.03
C GLU A 133 9.59 13.68 -2.44
N ASN A 134 8.83 12.84 -3.14
CA ASN A 134 7.50 12.40 -2.70
C ASN A 134 7.58 11.51 -1.45
N ILE A 135 8.57 10.62 -1.39
CA ILE A 135 8.86 9.81 -0.20
C ILE A 135 9.19 10.74 0.98
N GLY A 136 10.13 11.67 0.80
CA GLY A 136 10.53 12.62 1.85
C GLY A 136 9.36 13.48 2.34
N ARG A 137 8.52 13.98 1.43
CA ARG A 137 7.31 14.73 1.78
C ARG A 137 6.32 13.91 2.60
N LEU A 138 6.12 12.63 2.25
CA LEU A 138 5.21 11.74 2.98
C LEU A 138 5.77 11.36 4.35
N MET A 139 7.09 11.13 4.47
CA MET A 139 7.75 10.87 5.75
C MET A 139 7.62 12.04 6.74
N ALA A 140 7.50 13.27 6.24
CA ALA A 140 7.30 14.46 7.06
C ALA A 140 5.83 14.72 7.45
N LYS A 141 4.86 14.01 6.85
CA LYS A 141 3.44 14.17 7.13
C LYS A 141 2.99 13.30 8.30
N LYS A 142 2.07 13.82 9.12
CA LYS A 142 1.44 13.04 10.20
C LYS A 142 0.62 11.87 9.63
N HIS A 143 0.58 10.77 10.37
CA HIS A 143 -0.20 9.56 10.10
C HIS A 143 0.26 8.74 8.89
N TYR A 144 1.37 9.10 8.26
CA TYR A 144 2.06 8.25 7.29
C TYR A 144 3.23 7.54 7.95
N TYR A 145 3.29 6.22 7.79
CA TYR A 145 4.35 5.36 8.29
C TYR A 145 4.88 4.51 7.14
N PHE A 146 6.12 4.08 7.25
CA PHE A 146 6.78 3.33 6.19
C PHE A 146 7.23 1.96 6.69
N VAL A 147 6.98 0.94 5.87
CA VAL A 147 7.66 -0.34 6.02
C VAL A 147 9.13 -0.12 5.68
N PRO A 148 10.09 -0.65 6.47
CA PRO A 148 11.52 -0.54 6.15
C PRO A 148 11.82 -0.94 4.71
N PHE A 149 12.67 -0.18 4.03
CA PHE A 149 12.94 -0.37 2.60
C PHE A 149 14.41 -0.12 2.25
N ARG A 150 14.87 -0.73 1.15
CA ARG A 150 16.24 -0.67 0.66
C ARG A 150 16.29 -0.74 -0.86
N GLN A 151 17.47 -0.48 -1.43
CA GLN A 151 17.72 -0.80 -2.84
C GLN A 151 17.64 -2.32 -3.03
N ASP A 152 16.89 -2.75 -4.05
CA ASP A 152 16.73 -4.18 -4.38
C ASP A 152 17.86 -4.70 -5.29
N ASP A 153 18.39 -3.86 -6.17
CA ASP A 153 19.47 -4.20 -7.11
C ASP A 153 20.29 -2.94 -7.44
N PRO A 154 21.22 -2.51 -6.56
CA PRO A 154 21.95 -1.25 -6.75
C PRO A 154 22.80 -1.19 -8.02
N GLN A 155 23.23 -2.34 -8.54
CA GLN A 155 24.09 -2.41 -9.72
C GLN A 155 23.29 -2.25 -11.03
N ASN A 156 22.16 -2.95 -11.15
CA ASN A 156 21.36 -2.94 -12.37
C ASN A 156 20.20 -1.95 -12.33
N LYS A 157 19.74 -1.58 -11.12
CA LYS A 157 18.61 -0.66 -10.89
C LYS A 157 18.99 0.37 -9.83
N PRO A 158 19.92 1.30 -10.13
CA PRO A 158 20.54 2.19 -9.13
C PRO A 158 19.55 3.12 -8.43
N TYR A 159 18.36 3.33 -8.97
CA TYR A 159 17.34 4.21 -8.39
C TYR A 159 16.17 3.47 -7.75
N SER A 160 16.15 2.13 -7.86
CA SER A 160 15.04 1.30 -7.37
C SER A 160 15.13 1.06 -5.87
N MET A 161 13.99 1.16 -5.18
CA MET A 161 13.87 0.70 -3.80
C MET A 161 12.61 -0.12 -3.62
N VAL A 162 12.72 -1.10 -2.74
CA VAL A 162 11.62 -2.00 -2.37
C VAL A 162 11.56 -2.18 -0.84
N ALA A 163 10.36 -2.18 -0.32
CA ALA A 163 10.11 -2.47 1.09
C ALA A 163 10.39 -3.95 1.41
N ASP A 164 10.85 -4.21 2.62
CA ASP A 164 10.89 -5.54 3.18
C ASP A 164 9.46 -5.94 3.61
N PHE A 165 8.73 -6.57 2.70
CA PHE A 165 7.33 -6.92 2.93
C PHE A 165 7.11 -7.86 4.11
N CYS A 166 8.12 -8.62 4.52
CA CYS A 166 8.04 -9.47 5.71
C CYS A 166 7.88 -8.65 7.00
N GLN A 167 8.27 -7.39 6.98
CA GLN A 167 8.11 -6.47 8.12
C GLN A 167 6.76 -5.74 8.16
N ILE A 168 5.86 -5.96 7.19
CA ILE A 168 4.53 -5.32 7.19
C ILE A 168 3.77 -5.59 8.50
N PRO A 169 3.68 -6.82 9.04
CA PRO A 169 2.95 -7.04 10.29
C PRO A 169 3.51 -6.22 11.46
N GLN A 170 4.83 -6.23 11.65
CA GLN A 170 5.47 -5.48 12.72
C GLN A 170 5.36 -3.95 12.51
N ALA A 171 5.47 -3.49 11.27
CA ALA A 171 5.31 -2.07 10.93
C ALA A 171 3.87 -1.60 11.12
N LEU A 172 2.89 -2.48 10.86
CA LEU A 172 1.46 -2.24 11.09
C LEU A 172 1.19 -2.00 12.57
N GLU A 173 1.66 -2.87 13.46
CA GLU A 173 1.51 -2.71 14.91
C GLU A 173 2.16 -1.41 15.41
N ALA A 174 3.38 -1.12 14.96
CA ALA A 174 4.06 0.12 15.32
C ALA A 174 3.29 1.37 14.84
N ALA A 175 2.73 1.34 13.64
CA ALA A 175 1.95 2.44 13.08
C ALA A 175 0.63 2.68 13.83
N LEU A 176 -0.02 1.62 14.32
CA LEU A 176 -1.21 1.72 15.18
C LEU A 176 -0.90 2.43 16.50
N ASP A 177 0.30 2.20 17.06
CA ASP A 177 0.80 2.90 18.25
C ASP A 177 1.32 4.32 17.94
N GLY A 178 1.20 4.80 16.71
CA GLY A 178 1.72 6.10 16.29
C GLY A 178 3.24 6.16 16.17
N ARG A 179 3.92 5.02 16.01
CA ARG A 179 5.39 4.91 15.94
C ARG A 179 5.87 4.46 14.58
N GLN A 180 6.93 5.08 14.08
CA GLN A 180 7.66 4.58 12.91
C GLN A 180 8.64 3.49 13.35
N ILE A 181 8.52 2.30 12.76
CA ILE A 181 9.50 1.22 12.98
C ILE A 181 10.90 1.63 12.48
N GLN A 182 11.93 1.24 13.23
CA GLN A 182 13.32 1.59 12.92
C GLN A 182 14.19 0.32 12.78
N PRO A 183 15.23 0.36 11.93
CA PRO A 183 15.55 1.43 10.97
C PRO A 183 14.53 1.48 9.82
N VAL A 184 14.21 2.66 9.31
CA VAL A 184 13.30 2.81 8.17
C VAL A 184 14.02 2.60 6.83
N ILE A 185 15.32 2.91 6.78
CA ILE A 185 16.22 2.61 5.65
C ILE A 185 17.14 1.46 6.07
N LEU A 186 17.13 0.38 5.27
CA LEU A 186 17.89 -0.84 5.51
C LEU A 186 19.22 -0.86 4.74
#